data_f2509a84256f9e998fa2d79446989d9b
#
_entry.id   f2509a84256f9e998fa2d79446989d9b
#
_cell.length_a   1.000
_cell.length_b   1.000
_cell.length_c   1.000
_cell.angle_alpha   90.00
_cell.angle_beta   90.00
_cell.angle_gamma   90.00
#
_symmetry.space_group_name_H-M   'P 1'
#
loop_
_entity.id
_entity.type
_entity.pdbx_description
1 polymer ?
#
loop_
_entity_poly.entity_id
_entity_poly.type
_entity_poly.pdbx_seq_one_letter_code
_entity_poly.pdbx_strand_id
1 'polypeptide(L)'
;MDSDAKLNILTEALAAAGASALAIDARGDVAISTMNDAALERDVAAFVAERLDRIGDGARLVMGRAGARLSLTVRPTDKEGGGLWVVVVREVRGAAAHAGIEWLNADEVEARYESSAYGIVEGAASVAALVAESYARGVPLMLEGELGAGQVEIAKRLYLDGPFAGQPFVSVALDELTDRGWRHVLKSAESPLFQTGLTLCIEDWNAVGPQRLRELVSTMADTALATRCHVVLTANDMPGGSESDQAAFVTERFACAVSVAPAIAEQGAASKKVARYLEYLADAFGTSAPTLSAAAAKTLDAYRWPRNYLQLREVSERLYILVGAGTVDRAVAEEVLAQEDVIKTATFGAPTLESDLYILRPLADTERDIAHLVVDHLHGNRTRAAEVLGISRTTLWRLLKDDDR
;
A
#
# COMPACT_ATOMS: atom_id res chain seq x y z
N MET A 1 -40.14 23.26 -24.64
CA MET A 1 -38.95 22.50 -25.01
C MET A 1 -39.25 21.04 -24.76
N ASP A 2 -39.23 20.23 -25.79
CA ASP A 2 -39.58 18.82 -25.74
C ASP A 2 -38.62 18.04 -24.82
N SER A 3 -39.06 16.95 -24.23
CA SER A 3 -38.23 16.12 -23.31
C SER A 3 -36.97 15.63 -23.98
N ASP A 4 -37.06 15.26 -25.27
CA ASP A 4 -35.91 14.82 -26.07
C ASP A 4 -34.86 15.91 -26.28
N ALA A 5 -35.34 17.18 -26.48
CA ALA A 5 -34.41 18.31 -26.62
C ALA A 5 -33.68 18.62 -25.30
N LYS A 6 -34.32 18.43 -24.15
CA LYS A 6 -33.68 18.59 -22.83
C LYS A 6 -32.66 17.51 -22.57
N LEU A 7 -32.97 16.26 -22.93
CA LEU A 7 -32.06 15.13 -22.78
C LEU A 7 -30.81 15.29 -23.66
N ASN A 8 -30.99 15.75 -24.90
CA ASN A 8 -29.87 16.01 -25.81
C ASN A 8 -28.91 17.09 -25.26
N ILE A 9 -29.47 18.21 -24.75
CA ILE A 9 -28.68 19.30 -24.15
C ILE A 9 -27.90 18.77 -22.92
N LEU A 10 -28.57 17.96 -22.08
CA LEU A 10 -27.93 17.38 -20.91
C LEU A 10 -26.80 16.41 -21.30
N THR A 11 -27.06 15.60 -22.34
CA THR A 11 -26.05 14.66 -22.86
C THR A 11 -24.82 15.37 -23.38
N GLU A 12 -25.00 16.45 -24.18
CA GLU A 12 -23.91 17.25 -24.70
C GLU A 12 -23.15 17.99 -23.59
N ALA A 13 -23.86 18.52 -22.58
CA ALA A 13 -23.23 19.19 -21.45
C ALA A 13 -22.40 18.22 -20.59
N LEU A 14 -22.91 17.03 -20.35
CA LEU A 14 -22.17 15.98 -19.62
C LEU A 14 -20.97 15.50 -20.41
N ALA A 15 -21.12 15.25 -21.71
CA ALA A 15 -20.02 14.85 -22.58
C ALA A 15 -18.90 15.91 -22.63
N ALA A 16 -19.26 17.20 -22.71
CA ALA A 16 -18.32 18.31 -22.64
C ALA A 16 -17.56 18.36 -21.29
N ALA A 17 -18.22 17.92 -20.21
CA ALA A 17 -17.62 17.78 -18.89
C ALA A 17 -16.84 16.44 -18.69
N GLY A 18 -16.71 15.62 -19.74
CA GLY A 18 -16.09 14.30 -19.66
C GLY A 18 -16.86 13.32 -18.76
N ALA A 19 -18.18 13.45 -18.69
CA ALA A 19 -19.05 12.64 -17.86
C ALA A 19 -20.20 12.05 -18.68
N SER A 20 -20.80 10.98 -18.19
CA SER A 20 -22.09 10.44 -18.61
C SER A 20 -22.98 10.28 -17.38
N ALA A 21 -24.28 10.12 -17.59
CA ALA A 21 -25.19 9.84 -16.49
C ALA A 21 -26.24 8.82 -16.87
N LEU A 22 -26.70 8.05 -15.89
CA LEU A 22 -27.84 7.17 -16.00
C LEU A 22 -28.73 7.31 -14.76
N ALA A 23 -30.01 7.06 -14.93
CA ALA A 23 -30.95 6.92 -13.83
C ALA A 23 -31.42 5.47 -13.77
N ILE A 24 -31.27 4.85 -12.60
CA ILE A 24 -31.65 3.46 -12.34
C ILE A 24 -32.66 3.37 -11.22
N ASP A 25 -33.46 2.32 -11.23
CA ASP A 25 -34.29 1.96 -10.09
C ASP A 25 -33.50 1.10 -9.06
N ALA A 26 -34.16 0.72 -7.97
CA ALA A 26 -33.55 -0.11 -6.93
C ALA A 26 -33.14 -1.52 -7.41
N ARG A 27 -33.61 -1.97 -8.56
CA ARG A 27 -33.25 -3.27 -9.16
C ARG A 27 -32.12 -3.14 -10.17
N GLY A 28 -31.71 -1.91 -10.51
CA GLY A 28 -30.72 -1.65 -11.53
C GLY A 28 -31.29 -1.50 -12.94
N ASP A 29 -32.62 -1.45 -13.08
CA ASP A 29 -33.22 -1.19 -14.36
C ASP A 29 -33.02 0.28 -14.77
N VAL A 30 -32.48 0.49 -15.98
CA VAL A 30 -32.12 1.81 -16.48
C VAL A 30 -33.36 2.51 -17.05
N ALA A 31 -33.75 3.62 -16.41
CA ALA A 31 -34.85 4.43 -16.86
C ALA A 31 -34.45 5.46 -17.92
N ILE A 32 -33.30 6.10 -17.76
CA ILE A 32 -32.73 7.11 -18.67
C ILE A 32 -31.21 6.98 -18.65
N SER A 33 -30.58 7.12 -19.83
CA SER A 33 -29.13 7.11 -19.95
C SER A 33 -28.63 8.11 -20.99
N THR A 34 -27.49 8.70 -20.73
CA THR A 34 -26.71 9.51 -21.70
C THR A 34 -25.47 8.75 -22.19
N MET A 35 -25.35 7.46 -21.84
CA MET A 35 -24.21 6.63 -22.21
C MET A 35 -24.40 6.05 -23.62
N ASN A 36 -23.30 6.03 -24.40
CA ASN A 36 -23.29 5.48 -25.75
C ASN A 36 -22.88 3.99 -25.79
N ASP A 37 -22.32 3.46 -24.69
CA ASP A 37 -21.89 2.07 -24.56
C ASP A 37 -22.90 1.30 -23.70
N ALA A 38 -23.78 0.52 -24.37
CA ALA A 38 -24.82 -0.28 -23.70
C ALA A 38 -24.27 -1.42 -22.82
N ALA A 39 -23.00 -1.86 -23.06
CA ALA A 39 -22.37 -2.86 -22.20
C ALA A 39 -21.88 -2.20 -20.91
N LEU A 40 -21.25 -1.04 -21.03
CA LEU A 40 -20.82 -0.24 -19.88
C LEU A 40 -22.01 0.24 -19.04
N GLU A 41 -23.08 0.65 -19.68
CA GLU A 41 -24.34 1.06 -19.00
C GLU A 41 -24.87 -0.05 -18.09
N ARG A 42 -24.97 -1.29 -18.62
CA ARG A 42 -25.43 -2.45 -17.85
C ARG A 42 -24.48 -2.79 -16.70
N ASP A 43 -23.16 -2.74 -16.94
CA ASP A 43 -22.16 -3.05 -15.92
C ASP A 43 -22.23 -2.02 -14.78
N VAL A 44 -22.36 -0.73 -15.10
CA VAL A 44 -22.50 0.36 -14.10
C VAL A 44 -23.81 0.22 -13.33
N ALA A 45 -24.91 -0.05 -14.01
CA ALA A 45 -26.21 -0.21 -13.37
C ALA A 45 -26.22 -1.37 -12.37
N ALA A 46 -25.73 -2.53 -12.78
CA ALA A 46 -25.58 -3.71 -11.92
C ALA A 46 -24.65 -3.44 -10.73
N PHE A 47 -23.49 -2.85 -10.97
CA PHE A 47 -22.51 -2.52 -9.94
C PHE A 47 -23.07 -1.59 -8.86
N VAL A 48 -23.87 -0.58 -9.26
CA VAL A 48 -24.50 0.35 -8.31
C VAL A 48 -25.68 -0.31 -7.59
N ALA A 49 -26.54 -1.05 -8.30
CA ALA A 49 -27.71 -1.71 -7.71
C ALA A 49 -27.34 -2.66 -6.56
N GLU A 50 -26.28 -3.46 -6.73
CA GLU A 50 -25.77 -4.36 -5.67
C GLU A 50 -25.34 -3.64 -4.40
N ARG A 51 -25.11 -2.33 -4.47
CA ARG A 51 -24.56 -1.52 -3.37
C ARG A 51 -25.49 -0.49 -2.80
N LEU A 52 -26.68 -0.30 -3.38
CA LEU A 52 -27.65 0.74 -2.97
C LEU A 52 -28.02 0.67 -1.49
N ASP A 53 -28.10 -0.55 -0.92
CA ASP A 53 -28.45 -0.74 0.50
C ASP A 53 -27.34 -0.27 1.46
N ARG A 54 -26.12 -0.09 0.96
CA ARG A 54 -24.92 0.21 1.75
C ARG A 54 -24.40 1.64 1.56
N ILE A 55 -24.95 2.37 0.59
CA ILE A 55 -24.48 3.71 0.23
C ILE A 55 -25.47 4.79 0.62
N GLY A 56 -24.97 5.93 1.08
CA GLY A 56 -25.76 7.11 1.40
C GLY A 56 -25.94 8.06 0.21
N ASP A 57 -26.70 9.14 0.42
CA ASP A 57 -26.85 10.21 -0.58
C ASP A 57 -25.50 10.84 -0.92
N GLY A 58 -25.24 10.97 -2.22
CA GLY A 58 -24.00 11.54 -2.74
C GLY A 58 -22.79 10.62 -2.64
N ALA A 59 -23.01 9.31 -2.41
CA ALA A 59 -21.94 8.33 -2.37
C ALA A 59 -21.10 8.36 -3.64
N ARG A 60 -19.80 8.18 -3.47
CA ARG A 60 -18.86 8.00 -4.57
C ARG A 60 -18.35 6.57 -4.56
N LEU A 61 -18.44 5.92 -5.71
CA LEU A 61 -17.96 4.58 -5.92
C LEU A 61 -16.85 4.60 -7.00
N VAL A 62 -15.94 3.64 -6.96
CA VAL A 62 -14.98 3.41 -8.04
C VAL A 62 -15.23 2.03 -8.62
N MET A 63 -15.38 1.97 -9.94
CA MET A 63 -15.55 0.74 -10.68
C MET A 63 -14.36 0.54 -11.63
N GLY A 64 -13.71 -0.63 -11.56
CA GLY A 64 -12.67 -1.04 -12.49
C GLY A 64 -13.28 -1.74 -13.72
N ARG A 65 -12.83 -1.41 -14.93
CA ARG A 65 -13.21 -2.10 -16.16
C ARG A 65 -12.09 -2.07 -17.18
N ALA A 66 -11.59 -3.23 -17.60
CA ALA A 66 -10.64 -3.38 -18.72
C ALA A 66 -9.46 -2.38 -18.67
N GLY A 67 -8.88 -2.13 -17.49
CA GLY A 67 -7.75 -1.21 -17.30
C GLY A 67 -8.13 0.28 -17.16
N ALA A 68 -9.41 0.63 -17.29
CA ALA A 68 -9.94 1.95 -16.96
C ALA A 68 -10.61 1.93 -15.58
N ARG A 69 -10.61 3.08 -14.92
CA ARG A 69 -11.35 3.28 -13.67
C ARG A 69 -12.40 4.34 -13.87
N LEU A 70 -13.58 4.07 -13.35
CA LEU A 70 -14.72 4.96 -13.41
C LEU A 70 -15.06 5.44 -12.01
N SER A 71 -15.20 6.73 -11.83
CA SER A 71 -15.79 7.35 -10.64
C SER A 71 -17.29 7.48 -10.85
N LEU A 72 -18.07 6.89 -9.97
CA LEU A 72 -19.51 6.92 -9.97
C LEU A 72 -19.99 7.78 -8.80
N THR A 73 -20.76 8.83 -9.07
CA THR A 73 -21.44 9.61 -8.02
C THR A 73 -22.91 9.26 -8.04
N VAL A 74 -23.42 8.69 -6.95
CA VAL A 74 -24.78 8.16 -6.83
C VAL A 74 -25.62 9.06 -5.94
N ARG A 75 -26.80 9.50 -6.42
CA ARG A 75 -27.74 10.34 -5.66
C ARG A 75 -29.19 9.90 -5.88
N PRO A 76 -30.03 9.84 -4.85
CA PRO A 76 -31.46 9.65 -5.04
C PRO A 76 -32.10 10.89 -5.68
N THR A 77 -33.13 10.68 -6.49
CA THR A 77 -33.87 11.78 -7.13
C THR A 77 -34.85 12.46 -6.17
N ASP A 78 -35.31 11.74 -5.15
CA ASP A 78 -36.17 12.24 -4.10
C ASP A 78 -35.71 11.76 -2.72
N LYS A 79 -36.12 12.47 -1.67
CA LYS A 79 -35.74 12.17 -0.28
C LYS A 79 -36.60 11.07 0.37
N GLU A 80 -37.63 10.59 -0.28
CA GLU A 80 -38.60 9.64 0.28
C GLU A 80 -38.36 8.18 -0.14
N GLY A 81 -37.26 7.89 -0.88
CA GLY A 81 -36.75 6.51 -1.08
C GLY A 81 -37.56 5.63 -2.04
N GLY A 82 -38.49 6.15 -2.81
CA GLY A 82 -39.26 5.41 -3.79
C GLY A 82 -38.91 5.67 -5.25
N GLY A 83 -37.86 6.46 -5.47
CA GLY A 83 -37.52 7.00 -6.76
C GLY A 83 -36.32 6.33 -7.46
N LEU A 84 -35.89 7.02 -8.49
CA LEU A 84 -34.72 6.65 -9.27
C LEU A 84 -33.44 7.15 -8.59
N TRP A 85 -32.36 6.49 -8.86
CA TRP A 85 -31.01 6.90 -8.48
C TRP A 85 -30.28 7.45 -9.69
N VAL A 86 -29.79 8.68 -9.61
CA VAL A 86 -28.95 9.27 -10.65
C VAL A 86 -27.49 8.89 -10.36
N VAL A 87 -26.86 8.25 -11.35
CA VAL A 87 -25.47 7.86 -11.35
C VAL A 87 -24.73 8.71 -12.36
N VAL A 88 -23.84 9.56 -11.90
CA VAL A 88 -22.92 10.31 -12.78
C VAL A 88 -21.64 9.52 -12.90
N VAL A 89 -21.29 9.14 -14.12
CA VAL A 89 -20.12 8.33 -14.47
C VAL A 89 -19.05 9.23 -15.06
N ARG A 90 -17.84 9.14 -14.53
CA ARG A 90 -16.66 9.83 -15.07
C ARG A 90 -15.51 8.85 -15.17
N GLU A 91 -14.80 8.90 -16.26
CA GLU A 91 -13.49 8.22 -16.32
C GLU A 91 -12.52 8.92 -15.38
N VAL A 92 -11.89 8.15 -14.48
CA VAL A 92 -10.84 8.64 -13.59
C VAL A 92 -9.56 8.77 -14.43
N ARG A 93 -9.42 9.92 -15.10
CA ARG A 93 -8.22 10.23 -15.87
C ARG A 93 -7.08 10.48 -14.90
N GLY A 94 -6.01 9.71 -15.02
CA GLY A 94 -4.81 9.88 -14.22
C GLY A 94 -4.66 8.94 -13.03
N ALA A 95 -5.68 8.22 -12.59
CA ALA A 95 -5.53 7.21 -11.52
C ALA A 95 -4.60 6.05 -11.94
N ALA A 96 -4.54 5.73 -13.24
CA ALA A 96 -3.60 4.75 -13.79
C ALA A 96 -2.26 5.38 -14.26
N ALA A 97 -2.08 6.70 -14.13
CA ALA A 97 -0.98 7.44 -14.76
C ALA A 97 0.17 7.76 -13.80
N HIS A 98 0.04 7.48 -12.52
CA HIS A 98 1.09 7.77 -11.54
C HIS A 98 1.43 6.51 -10.76
N ALA A 99 2.67 6.03 -10.91
CA ALA A 99 3.21 5.00 -10.02
C ALA A 99 3.00 5.43 -8.56
N GLY A 100 2.71 4.49 -7.69
CA GLY A 100 2.48 4.75 -6.28
C GLY A 100 1.10 5.32 -5.92
N ILE A 101 0.16 5.49 -6.87
CA ILE A 101 -1.22 5.90 -6.55
C ILE A 101 -2.20 4.87 -7.09
N GLU A 102 -2.93 4.22 -6.19
CA GLU A 102 -3.92 3.22 -6.55
C GLU A 102 -5.31 3.59 -6.02
N TRP A 103 -6.32 3.46 -6.87
CA TRP A 103 -7.72 3.63 -6.53
C TRP A 103 -8.40 2.28 -6.57
N LEU A 104 -8.98 1.86 -5.46
CA LEU A 104 -9.56 0.54 -5.28
C LEU A 104 -11.01 0.65 -4.82
N ASN A 105 -11.87 -0.25 -5.29
CA ASN A 105 -13.17 -0.50 -4.68
C ASN A 105 -13.06 -1.58 -3.59
N ALA A 106 -14.17 -1.86 -2.89
CA ALA A 106 -14.17 -2.82 -1.79
C ALA A 106 -13.77 -4.23 -2.24
N ASP A 107 -14.27 -4.69 -3.39
CA ASP A 107 -13.97 -6.03 -3.91
C ASP A 107 -12.48 -6.17 -4.27
N GLU A 108 -11.88 -5.11 -4.84
CA GLU A 108 -10.45 -5.07 -5.15
C GLU A 108 -9.58 -5.03 -3.87
N VAL A 109 -10.03 -4.30 -2.85
CA VAL A 109 -9.35 -4.27 -1.54
C VAL A 109 -9.41 -5.63 -0.87
N GLU A 110 -10.58 -6.28 -0.88
CA GLU A 110 -10.78 -7.62 -0.32
C GLU A 110 -9.89 -8.65 -1.03
N ALA A 111 -9.90 -8.68 -2.37
CA ALA A 111 -9.06 -9.58 -3.15
C ALA A 111 -7.56 -9.39 -2.86
N ARG A 112 -7.10 -8.14 -2.70
CA ARG A 112 -5.70 -7.86 -2.34
C ARG A 112 -5.38 -8.24 -0.91
N TYR A 113 -6.32 -8.04 0.02
CA TYR A 113 -6.15 -8.46 1.40
C TYR A 113 -6.05 -9.98 1.50
N GLU A 114 -6.99 -10.70 0.90
CA GLU A 114 -7.04 -12.17 0.93
C GLU A 114 -5.85 -12.85 0.23
N SER A 115 -5.28 -12.20 -0.80
CA SER A 115 -4.08 -12.69 -1.48
C SER A 115 -2.76 -12.29 -0.80
N SER A 116 -2.80 -11.43 0.19
CA SER A 116 -1.60 -11.02 0.94
C SER A 116 -1.19 -12.09 1.97
N ALA A 117 0.11 -12.19 2.25
CA ALA A 117 0.60 -13.11 3.27
C ALA A 117 -0.04 -12.83 4.66
N TYR A 118 -0.24 -11.56 4.99
CA TYR A 118 -0.93 -11.16 6.21
C TYR A 118 -2.38 -11.68 6.23
N GLY A 119 -3.16 -11.41 5.18
CA GLY A 119 -4.56 -11.82 5.09
C GLY A 119 -4.75 -13.34 5.11
N ILE A 120 -3.90 -14.09 4.39
CA ILE A 120 -3.90 -15.56 4.38
C ILE A 120 -3.65 -16.11 5.79
N VAL A 121 -2.69 -15.55 6.51
CA VAL A 121 -2.26 -16.05 7.81
C VAL A 121 -3.17 -15.59 8.93
N GLU A 122 -3.49 -14.32 9.02
CA GLU A 122 -4.25 -13.74 10.12
C GLU A 122 -5.77 -13.84 9.94
N GLY A 123 -6.23 -13.83 8.69
CA GLY A 123 -7.67 -13.84 8.38
C GLY A 123 -8.39 -12.58 8.91
N ALA A 124 -9.71 -12.66 9.03
CA ALA A 124 -10.54 -11.52 9.39
C ALA A 124 -10.48 -11.11 10.88
N ALA A 125 -9.95 -11.96 11.76
CA ALA A 125 -10.19 -11.82 13.20
C ALA A 125 -9.19 -10.95 13.97
N SER A 126 -8.01 -10.64 13.41
CA SER A 126 -6.88 -10.15 14.21
C SER A 126 -6.87 -8.64 14.49
N VAL A 127 -7.59 -7.83 13.74
CA VAL A 127 -7.41 -6.36 13.78
C VAL A 127 -8.46 -5.65 14.63
N ALA A 128 -9.53 -6.30 14.99
CA ALA A 128 -10.82 -5.69 15.27
C ALA A 128 -10.92 -4.78 16.51
N ALA A 129 -10.18 -5.03 17.59
CA ALA A 129 -10.55 -4.39 18.87
C ALA A 129 -9.88 -3.02 19.12
N LEU A 130 -8.58 -2.88 18.81
CA LEU A 130 -7.81 -1.69 19.22
C LEU A 130 -8.00 -0.49 18.28
N VAL A 131 -8.29 -0.75 17.03
CA VAL A 131 -8.30 0.28 15.98
C VAL A 131 -9.71 0.60 15.49
N ALA A 132 -10.64 -0.33 15.65
CA ALA A 132 -12.03 -0.17 15.24
C ALA A 132 -12.72 1.06 15.87
N GLU A 133 -12.37 1.42 17.10
CA GLU A 133 -12.97 2.55 17.78
C GLU A 133 -12.50 3.90 17.19
N SER A 134 -11.21 4.04 16.93
CA SER A 134 -10.65 5.25 16.29
C SER A 134 -11.16 5.39 14.86
N TYR A 135 -11.23 4.28 14.15
CA TYR A 135 -11.75 4.21 12.80
C TYR A 135 -13.23 4.60 12.74
N ALA A 136 -14.04 4.05 13.63
CA ALA A 136 -15.47 4.35 13.70
C ALA A 136 -15.75 5.83 14.04
N ARG A 137 -14.85 6.49 14.74
CA ARG A 137 -14.95 7.92 15.07
C ARG A 137 -14.48 8.84 13.93
N GLY A 138 -13.91 8.29 12.84
CA GLY A 138 -13.36 9.07 11.73
C GLY A 138 -12.09 9.84 12.11
N VAL A 139 -11.41 9.47 13.18
CA VAL A 139 -10.12 10.05 13.55
C VAL A 139 -9.04 9.49 12.64
N PRO A 140 -8.15 10.34 12.07
CA PRO A 140 -6.98 9.85 11.34
C PRO A 140 -6.17 8.86 12.16
N LEU A 141 -5.68 7.82 11.52
CA LEU A 141 -4.93 6.75 12.17
C LEU A 141 -3.49 6.71 11.65
N MET A 142 -2.54 6.54 12.54
CA MET A 142 -1.16 6.23 12.22
C MET A 142 -0.87 4.80 12.67
N LEU A 143 -0.47 3.94 11.73
CA LEU A 143 -0.07 2.56 11.97
C LEU A 143 1.46 2.48 11.84
N GLU A 144 2.12 2.24 12.95
CA GLU A 144 3.56 2.03 13.02
C GLU A 144 3.88 0.54 13.14
N GLY A 145 5.06 0.11 12.74
CA GLY A 145 5.51 -1.27 12.93
C GLY A 145 6.83 -1.55 12.23
N GLU A 146 7.33 -2.75 12.43
CA GLU A 146 8.48 -3.23 11.68
C GLU A 146 8.12 -3.45 10.21
N LEU A 147 9.14 -3.46 9.34
CA LEU A 147 8.96 -3.73 7.92
C LEU A 147 8.19 -5.04 7.69
N GLY A 148 7.12 -4.96 6.93
CA GLY A 148 6.30 -6.13 6.59
C GLY A 148 5.41 -6.65 7.71
N ALA A 149 5.20 -5.90 8.80
CA ALA A 149 4.30 -6.29 9.89
C ALA A 149 2.80 -6.21 9.51
N GLY A 150 2.48 -5.71 8.31
CA GLY A 150 1.12 -5.74 7.77
C GLY A 150 0.33 -4.45 7.96
N GLN A 151 0.97 -3.31 8.14
CA GLN A 151 0.31 -2.01 8.38
C GLN A 151 -0.72 -1.67 7.31
N VAL A 152 -0.36 -1.87 6.03
CA VAL A 152 -1.24 -1.61 4.89
C VAL A 152 -2.40 -2.60 4.84
N GLU A 153 -2.15 -3.87 5.16
CA GLU A 153 -3.17 -4.91 5.26
C GLU A 153 -4.14 -4.63 6.41
N ILE A 154 -3.62 -4.17 7.54
CA ILE A 154 -4.45 -3.70 8.66
C ILE A 154 -5.35 -2.55 8.20
N ALA A 155 -4.82 -1.56 7.48
CA ALA A 155 -5.61 -0.45 6.94
C ALA A 155 -6.72 -0.94 5.98
N LYS A 156 -6.41 -1.90 5.10
CA LYS A 156 -7.39 -2.54 4.20
C LYS A 156 -8.48 -3.26 4.99
N ARG A 157 -8.10 -4.03 6.01
CA ARG A 157 -9.08 -4.76 6.83
C ARG A 157 -9.99 -3.83 7.61
N LEU A 158 -9.46 -2.77 8.19
CA LEU A 158 -10.25 -1.73 8.85
C LEU A 158 -11.24 -1.06 7.91
N TYR A 159 -10.83 -0.81 6.67
CA TYR A 159 -11.73 -0.28 5.66
C TYR A 159 -12.87 -1.28 5.35
N LEU A 160 -12.56 -2.56 5.14
CA LEU A 160 -13.55 -3.58 4.80
C LEU A 160 -14.57 -3.82 5.92
N ASP A 161 -14.13 -3.81 7.18
CA ASP A 161 -15.00 -4.01 8.35
C ASP A 161 -15.67 -2.72 8.83
N GLY A 162 -15.24 -1.58 8.32
CA GLY A 162 -15.66 -0.27 8.79
C GLY A 162 -16.84 0.32 8.02
N PRO A 163 -17.32 1.47 8.47
CA PRO A 163 -18.45 2.17 7.83
C PRO A 163 -18.10 2.78 6.47
N PHE A 164 -16.85 2.70 6.03
CA PHE A 164 -16.36 3.33 4.81
C PHE A 164 -16.19 2.35 3.64
N ALA A 165 -16.53 1.07 3.82
CA ALA A 165 -16.35 0.01 2.81
C ALA A 165 -17.08 0.28 1.47
N GLY A 166 -18.13 1.08 1.47
CA GLY A 166 -18.82 1.50 0.24
C GLY A 166 -18.19 2.69 -0.50
N GLN A 167 -17.12 3.27 0.04
CA GLN A 167 -16.39 4.40 -0.54
C GLN A 167 -15.12 3.94 -1.26
N PRO A 168 -14.51 4.76 -2.13
CA PRO A 168 -13.21 4.42 -2.71
C PRO A 168 -12.12 4.31 -1.63
N PHE A 169 -11.27 3.30 -1.76
CA PHE A 169 -9.99 3.20 -1.04
C PHE A 169 -8.87 3.67 -1.96
N VAL A 170 -8.07 4.62 -1.50
CA VAL A 170 -6.94 5.13 -2.28
C VAL A 170 -5.66 4.88 -1.52
N SER A 171 -4.74 4.15 -2.12
CA SER A 171 -3.39 3.94 -1.60
C SER A 171 -2.41 4.88 -2.29
N VAL A 172 -1.54 5.50 -1.51
CA VAL A 172 -0.46 6.36 -1.99
C VAL A 172 0.85 5.88 -1.37
N ALA A 173 1.63 5.10 -2.13
CA ALA A 173 2.97 4.67 -1.77
C ALA A 173 3.96 5.80 -2.08
N LEU A 174 4.42 6.49 -1.04
CA LEU A 174 5.20 7.72 -1.19
C LEU A 174 6.59 7.49 -1.77
N ASP A 175 7.19 6.34 -1.52
CA ASP A 175 8.50 5.93 -2.03
C ASP A 175 8.48 5.58 -3.52
N GLU A 176 7.32 5.19 -4.06
CA GLU A 176 7.12 4.91 -5.48
C GLU A 176 6.81 6.17 -6.31
N LEU A 177 6.52 7.29 -5.64
CA LEU A 177 6.13 8.51 -6.33
C LEU A 177 7.31 9.14 -7.08
N THR A 178 7.15 9.28 -8.39
CA THR A 178 8.03 10.14 -9.20
C THR A 178 7.81 11.63 -8.88
N ASP A 179 8.70 12.53 -9.34
CA ASP A 179 8.50 13.98 -9.19
C ASP A 179 7.19 14.48 -9.85
N ARG A 180 6.73 13.80 -10.90
CA ARG A 180 5.42 14.07 -11.51
C ARG A 180 4.29 13.61 -10.60
N GLY A 181 4.41 12.44 -9.99
CA GLY A 181 3.47 11.92 -8.99
C GLY A 181 3.36 12.85 -7.78
N TRP A 182 4.48 13.30 -7.24
CA TRP A 182 4.51 14.30 -6.16
C TRP A 182 3.79 15.59 -6.52
N ARG A 183 4.04 16.14 -7.71
CA ARG A 183 3.32 17.34 -8.17
C ARG A 183 1.83 17.09 -8.33
N HIS A 184 1.43 15.90 -8.78
CA HIS A 184 0.02 15.52 -8.87
C HIS A 184 -0.61 15.45 -7.48
N VAL A 185 0.01 14.73 -6.53
CA VAL A 185 -0.50 14.59 -5.16
C VAL A 185 -0.69 15.94 -4.48
N LEU A 186 0.29 16.84 -4.58
CA LEU A 186 0.27 18.10 -3.84
C LEU A 186 -0.52 19.24 -4.51
N LYS A 187 -0.71 19.21 -5.84
CA LYS A 187 -1.18 20.39 -6.59
C LYS A 187 -2.33 20.12 -7.57
N SER A 188 -2.62 18.86 -7.92
CA SER A 188 -3.68 18.59 -8.87
C SER A 188 -5.05 18.60 -8.20
N ALA A 189 -6.03 19.25 -8.82
CA ALA A 189 -7.43 19.16 -8.36
C ALA A 189 -8.00 17.73 -8.38
N GLU A 190 -7.39 16.83 -9.17
CA GLU A 190 -7.75 15.40 -9.24
C GLU A 190 -7.03 14.55 -8.19
N SER A 191 -6.11 15.15 -7.43
CA SER A 191 -5.36 14.44 -6.36
C SER A 191 -6.31 13.91 -5.29
N PRO A 192 -6.00 12.73 -4.69
CA PRO A 192 -6.75 12.23 -3.54
C PRO A 192 -6.85 13.22 -2.37
N LEU A 193 -5.85 14.09 -2.17
CA LEU A 193 -5.85 15.09 -1.10
C LEU A 193 -6.96 16.15 -1.24
N PHE A 194 -7.49 16.36 -2.45
CA PHE A 194 -8.53 17.35 -2.71
C PHE A 194 -9.91 16.71 -2.94
N GLN A 195 -10.02 15.37 -2.86
CA GLN A 195 -11.28 14.66 -2.98
C GLN A 195 -12.03 14.59 -1.64
N THR A 196 -13.25 14.06 -1.68
CA THR A 196 -14.11 13.84 -0.51
C THR A 196 -14.74 12.45 -0.57
N GLY A 197 -15.08 11.88 0.59
CA GLY A 197 -15.79 10.60 0.66
C GLY A 197 -14.96 9.43 0.16
N LEU A 198 -13.71 9.32 0.64
CA LEU A 198 -12.83 8.19 0.37
C LEU A 198 -12.03 7.82 1.63
N THR A 199 -11.50 6.62 1.65
CA THR A 199 -10.43 6.23 2.58
C THR A 199 -9.09 6.41 1.88
N LEU A 200 -8.21 7.22 2.47
CA LEU A 200 -6.85 7.47 1.97
C LEU A 200 -5.83 6.78 2.85
N CYS A 201 -5.11 5.82 2.30
CA CYS A 201 -3.95 5.18 2.92
C CYS A 201 -2.68 5.81 2.34
N ILE A 202 -1.90 6.49 3.17
CA ILE A 202 -0.60 7.03 2.81
C ILE A 202 0.46 6.10 3.37
N GLU A 203 1.17 5.41 2.47
CA GLU A 203 2.12 4.37 2.83
C GLU A 203 3.51 4.98 3.07
N ASP A 204 4.16 4.49 4.13
CA ASP A 204 5.56 4.78 4.47
C ASP A 204 5.90 6.29 4.49
N TRP A 205 5.06 7.06 5.20
CA TRP A 205 5.24 8.50 5.29
C TRP A 205 6.61 8.90 5.84
N ASN A 206 7.26 8.04 6.61
CA ASN A 206 8.58 8.26 7.18
C ASN A 206 9.75 7.98 6.20
N ALA A 207 9.48 7.36 5.05
CA ALA A 207 10.49 7.11 4.01
C ALA A 207 10.85 8.36 3.20
N VAL A 208 10.08 9.45 3.33
CA VAL A 208 10.30 10.67 2.56
C VAL A 208 11.11 11.72 3.33
N GLY A 209 11.86 12.52 2.58
CA GLY A 209 12.68 13.58 3.19
C GLY A 209 11.84 14.66 3.89
N PRO A 210 12.42 15.37 4.88
CA PRO A 210 11.70 16.30 5.75
C PRO A 210 10.95 17.43 5.03
N GLN A 211 11.44 17.86 3.87
CA GLN A 211 10.79 18.92 3.10
C GLN A 211 9.48 18.42 2.46
N ARG A 212 9.51 17.26 1.79
CA ARG A 212 8.33 16.64 1.18
C ARG A 212 7.28 16.28 2.23
N LEU A 213 7.74 15.77 3.38
CA LEU A 213 6.87 15.49 4.51
C LEU A 213 6.14 16.75 5.00
N ARG A 214 6.86 17.84 5.19
CA ARG A 214 6.26 19.12 5.59
C ARG A 214 5.23 19.63 4.59
N GLU A 215 5.54 19.58 3.30
CA GLU A 215 4.61 19.98 2.24
C GLU A 215 3.34 19.10 2.23
N LEU A 216 3.50 17.77 2.37
CA LEU A 216 2.38 16.83 2.42
C LEU A 216 1.47 17.10 3.62
N VAL A 217 2.03 17.10 4.82
CA VAL A 217 1.28 17.28 6.08
C VAL A 217 0.61 18.65 6.12
N SER A 218 1.29 19.72 5.67
CA SER A 218 0.68 21.05 5.56
C SER A 218 -0.49 21.04 4.58
N THR A 219 -0.34 20.43 3.40
CA THR A 219 -1.43 20.33 2.41
C THR A 219 -2.63 19.56 2.98
N MET A 220 -2.39 18.45 3.68
CA MET A 220 -3.44 17.66 4.33
C MET A 220 -4.20 18.47 5.39
N ALA A 221 -3.47 19.22 6.21
CA ALA A 221 -4.05 20.08 7.25
C ALA A 221 -4.82 21.27 6.65
N ASP A 222 -4.21 22.00 5.72
CA ASP A 222 -4.79 23.19 5.09
C ASP A 222 -6.05 22.89 4.28
N THR A 223 -6.14 21.69 3.72
CA THR A 223 -7.33 21.20 3.01
C THR A 223 -8.38 20.59 3.93
N ALA A 224 -8.16 20.55 5.24
CA ALA A 224 -9.03 19.89 6.22
C ALA A 224 -9.38 18.44 5.79
N LEU A 225 -8.37 17.68 5.32
CA LEU A 225 -8.56 16.36 4.71
C LEU A 225 -9.27 15.39 5.67
N ALA A 226 -8.91 15.39 6.94
CA ALA A 226 -9.48 14.54 7.98
C ALA A 226 -11.00 14.74 8.21
N THR A 227 -11.56 15.88 7.81
CA THR A 227 -13.01 16.13 7.91
C THR A 227 -13.78 15.64 6.68
N ARG A 228 -13.08 15.32 5.60
CA ARG A 228 -13.67 14.96 4.29
C ARG A 228 -13.41 13.51 3.90
N CYS A 229 -12.34 12.94 4.43
CA CYS A 229 -11.86 11.60 4.11
C CYS A 229 -11.49 10.89 5.39
N HIS A 230 -11.59 9.57 5.39
CA HIS A 230 -10.91 8.76 6.38
C HIS A 230 -9.43 8.60 5.99
N VAL A 231 -8.51 8.85 6.91
CA VAL A 231 -7.06 8.87 6.61
C VAL A 231 -6.32 7.88 7.49
N VAL A 232 -5.53 7.04 6.85
CA VAL A 232 -4.58 6.13 7.48
C VAL A 232 -3.18 6.44 6.98
N LEU A 233 -2.25 6.63 7.90
CA LEU A 233 -0.83 6.81 7.63
C LEU A 233 -0.11 5.55 8.08
N THR A 234 0.77 4.98 7.25
CA THR A 234 1.61 3.86 7.69
C THR A 234 3.08 4.29 7.78
N ALA A 235 3.81 3.69 8.70
CA ALA A 235 5.24 3.90 8.87
C ALA A 235 5.94 2.58 9.19
N ASN A 236 7.09 2.35 8.55
CA ASN A 236 7.96 1.21 8.79
C ASN A 236 9.21 1.64 9.56
N ASP A 237 9.65 0.81 10.50
CA ASP A 237 10.95 0.92 11.18
C ASP A 237 11.32 2.35 11.65
N MET A 238 10.38 3.02 12.32
CA MET A 238 10.62 4.38 12.79
C MET A 238 11.67 4.43 13.91
N PRO A 239 12.82 5.06 13.68
CA PRO A 239 13.78 5.31 14.76
C PRO A 239 13.16 6.21 15.84
N GLY A 240 13.07 5.71 17.07
CA GLY A 240 12.42 6.42 18.18
C GLY A 240 10.89 6.29 18.20
N GLY A 241 10.30 5.51 17.28
CA GLY A 241 8.86 5.26 17.22
C GLY A 241 8.05 6.56 17.17
N SER A 242 6.87 6.55 17.79
CA SER A 242 5.98 7.72 17.88
C SER A 242 6.55 8.93 18.67
N GLU A 243 7.67 8.75 19.34
CA GLU A 243 8.38 9.84 20.08
C GLU A 243 9.38 10.60 19.18
N SER A 244 9.57 10.20 17.91
CA SER A 244 10.46 10.90 17.00
C SER A 244 9.95 12.31 16.67
N ASP A 245 10.87 13.27 16.40
CA ASP A 245 10.52 14.63 16.01
C ASP A 245 9.61 14.67 14.76
N GLN A 246 9.75 13.71 13.85
CA GLN A 246 8.90 13.60 12.66
C GLN A 246 7.49 13.13 13.02
N ALA A 247 7.35 12.13 13.89
CA ALA A 247 6.06 11.67 14.35
C ALA A 247 5.34 12.75 15.15
N ALA A 248 6.05 13.44 16.06
CA ALA A 248 5.52 14.57 16.79
C ALA A 248 4.99 15.66 15.85
N PHE A 249 5.76 16.01 14.80
CA PHE A 249 5.32 16.97 13.79
C PHE A 249 4.05 16.54 13.07
N VAL A 250 3.94 15.26 12.67
CA VAL A 250 2.75 14.74 11.99
C VAL A 250 1.55 14.73 12.93
N THR A 251 1.71 14.24 14.17
CA THR A 251 0.62 14.15 15.16
C THR A 251 0.12 15.50 15.63
N GLU A 252 1.02 16.48 15.83
CA GLU A 252 0.64 17.85 16.20
C GLU A 252 -0.13 18.55 15.08
N ARG A 253 0.31 18.37 13.85
CA ARG A 253 -0.27 19.05 12.71
C ARG A 253 -1.53 18.39 12.18
N PHE A 254 -1.61 17.07 12.28
CA PHE A 254 -2.68 16.26 11.66
C PHE A 254 -3.51 15.44 12.67
N ALA A 255 -3.32 15.61 13.96
CA ALA A 255 -4.12 15.06 15.05
C ALA A 255 -4.59 13.60 14.81
N CYS A 256 -3.67 12.66 14.73
CA CYS A 256 -3.98 11.24 14.50
C CYS A 256 -3.87 10.39 15.78
N ALA A 257 -4.64 9.30 15.82
CA ALA A 257 -4.43 8.23 16.79
C ALA A 257 -3.27 7.34 16.32
N VAL A 258 -2.41 6.92 17.24
CA VAL A 258 -1.26 6.05 16.94
C VAL A 258 -1.55 4.63 17.40
N SER A 259 -1.25 3.65 16.56
CA SER A 259 -1.31 2.23 16.90
C SER A 259 -0.11 1.49 16.31
N VAL A 260 0.33 0.44 16.98
CA VAL A 260 1.48 -0.36 16.55
C VAL A 260 1.02 -1.70 16.00
N ALA A 261 1.48 -2.04 14.79
CA ALA A 261 1.31 -3.37 14.20
C ALA A 261 2.34 -4.32 14.83
N PRO A 262 1.89 -5.40 15.51
CA PRO A 262 2.82 -6.27 16.20
C PRO A 262 3.65 -7.11 15.23
N ALA A 263 4.95 -7.24 15.52
CA ALA A 263 5.85 -8.12 14.77
C ALA A 263 5.49 -9.61 14.96
N ILE A 264 5.80 -10.45 13.97
CA ILE A 264 5.55 -11.91 14.07
C ILE A 264 6.23 -12.50 15.29
N ALA A 265 7.45 -12.09 15.61
CA ALA A 265 8.20 -12.59 16.75
C ALA A 265 7.52 -12.28 18.09
N GLU A 266 6.82 -11.17 18.20
CA GLU A 266 6.09 -10.76 19.40
C GLU A 266 4.79 -11.52 19.57
N GLN A 267 4.17 -11.94 18.46
CA GLN A 267 2.91 -12.69 18.49
C GLN A 267 3.08 -14.17 18.88
N GLY A 268 4.31 -14.70 18.80
CA GLY A 268 4.64 -16.11 19.02
C GLY A 268 4.06 -17.06 17.97
N ALA A 269 4.45 -18.33 18.05
CA ALA A 269 3.96 -19.40 17.17
C ALA A 269 4.08 -19.11 15.67
N ALA A 270 5.21 -18.56 15.22
CA ALA A 270 5.51 -18.31 13.81
C ALA A 270 5.38 -19.59 12.96
N SER A 271 5.72 -20.74 13.51
CA SER A 271 5.55 -22.06 12.88
C SER A 271 4.10 -22.35 12.47
N LYS A 272 3.11 -21.93 13.26
CA LYS A 272 1.69 -22.07 12.90
C LYS A 272 1.31 -21.17 11.73
N LYS A 273 1.88 -19.99 11.68
CA LYS A 273 1.68 -19.04 10.59
C LYS A 273 2.28 -19.57 9.29
N VAL A 274 3.49 -20.12 9.35
CA VAL A 274 4.14 -20.81 8.23
C VAL A 274 3.30 -22.01 7.77
N ALA A 275 2.84 -22.87 8.68
CA ALA A 275 2.01 -24.01 8.34
C ALA A 275 0.73 -23.59 7.60
N ARG A 276 0.04 -22.55 8.07
CA ARG A 276 -1.16 -22.02 7.42
C ARG A 276 -0.87 -21.49 6.01
N TYR A 277 0.27 -20.84 5.81
CA TYR A 277 0.64 -20.36 4.47
C TYR A 277 1.01 -21.53 3.54
N LEU A 278 1.64 -22.60 4.06
CA LEU A 278 1.90 -23.83 3.32
C LEU A 278 0.61 -24.55 2.91
N GLU A 279 -0.40 -24.59 3.78
CA GLU A 279 -1.75 -25.10 3.45
C GLU A 279 -2.39 -24.29 2.31
N TYR A 280 -2.32 -22.96 2.38
CA TYR A 280 -2.79 -22.09 1.30
C TYR A 280 -2.11 -22.38 -0.04
N LEU A 281 -0.78 -22.56 -0.05
CA LEU A 281 -0.05 -22.91 -1.27
C LEU A 281 -0.49 -24.27 -1.81
N ALA A 282 -0.66 -25.26 -0.94
CA ALA A 282 -1.10 -26.59 -1.32
C ALA A 282 -2.49 -26.58 -1.95
N ASP A 283 -3.42 -25.83 -1.37
CA ASP A 283 -4.76 -25.65 -1.92
C ASP A 283 -4.73 -24.94 -3.29
N ALA A 284 -3.93 -23.89 -3.41
CA ALA A 284 -3.79 -23.12 -4.65
C ALA A 284 -3.21 -23.97 -5.80
N PHE A 285 -2.31 -24.90 -5.51
CA PHE A 285 -1.67 -25.77 -6.49
C PHE A 285 -2.30 -27.18 -6.59
N GLY A 286 -3.33 -27.48 -5.81
CA GLY A 286 -3.99 -28.78 -5.79
C GLY A 286 -3.09 -29.93 -5.33
N THR A 287 -2.22 -29.68 -4.36
CA THR A 287 -1.25 -30.64 -3.80
C THR A 287 -1.49 -30.88 -2.31
N SER A 288 -0.66 -31.71 -1.70
CA SER A 288 -0.65 -31.89 -0.22
C SER A 288 0.35 -30.93 0.41
N ALA A 289 -0.04 -30.26 1.50
CA ALA A 289 0.84 -29.35 2.22
C ALA A 289 2.00 -30.11 2.88
N PRO A 290 3.22 -29.54 2.87
CA PRO A 290 4.31 -30.04 3.71
C PRO A 290 3.94 -29.93 5.19
N THR A 291 4.37 -30.93 5.97
CA THR A 291 4.19 -30.91 7.44
C THR A 291 5.46 -30.40 8.12
N LEU A 292 5.32 -29.72 9.25
CA LEU A 292 6.47 -29.28 10.05
C LEU A 292 6.79 -30.29 11.13
N SER A 293 8.05 -30.76 11.23
CA SER A 293 8.49 -31.51 12.40
C SER A 293 8.51 -30.60 13.63
N ALA A 294 8.41 -31.18 14.82
CA ALA A 294 8.49 -30.42 16.08
C ALA A 294 9.83 -29.63 16.21
N ALA A 295 10.90 -30.16 15.66
CA ALA A 295 12.20 -29.51 15.64
C ALA A 295 12.24 -28.30 14.67
N ALA A 296 11.67 -28.45 13.48
CA ALA A 296 11.52 -27.34 12.54
C ALA A 296 10.62 -26.23 13.09
N ALA A 297 9.49 -26.61 13.68
CA ALA A 297 8.58 -25.66 14.33
C ALA A 297 9.32 -24.81 15.39
N LYS A 298 10.11 -25.46 16.24
CA LYS A 298 10.91 -24.76 17.25
C LYS A 298 11.96 -23.81 16.63
N THR A 299 12.57 -24.18 15.52
CA THR A 299 13.52 -23.32 14.78
C THR A 299 12.82 -22.09 14.21
N LEU A 300 11.64 -22.27 13.58
CA LEU A 300 10.84 -21.19 13.02
C LEU A 300 10.31 -20.24 14.11
N ASP A 301 9.89 -20.77 15.26
CA ASP A 301 9.39 -19.97 16.39
C ASP A 301 10.50 -19.16 17.08
N ALA A 302 11.75 -19.64 17.04
CA ALA A 302 12.89 -18.95 17.62
C ALA A 302 13.52 -17.89 16.69
N TYR A 303 13.13 -17.85 15.41
CA TYR A 303 13.67 -16.90 14.45
C TYR A 303 13.03 -15.50 14.62
N ARG A 304 13.79 -14.44 14.35
CA ARG A 304 13.37 -13.05 14.64
C ARG A 304 12.42 -12.44 13.61
N TRP A 305 12.31 -13.03 12.44
CA TRP A 305 11.46 -12.57 11.32
C TRP A 305 11.59 -11.06 10.99
N PRO A 306 12.80 -10.57 10.72
CA PRO A 306 13.05 -9.12 10.60
C PRO A 306 12.32 -8.43 9.44
N ARG A 307 11.68 -9.17 8.52
CA ARG A 307 10.78 -8.66 7.48
C ARG A 307 9.37 -9.24 7.60
N ASN A 308 9.03 -9.75 8.76
CA ASN A 308 7.69 -10.20 9.15
C ASN A 308 6.98 -11.02 8.06
N TYR A 309 5.77 -10.64 7.63
CA TYR A 309 4.96 -11.39 6.66
C TYR A 309 5.55 -11.43 5.25
N LEU A 310 6.37 -10.45 4.87
CA LEU A 310 7.11 -10.52 3.60
C LEU A 310 8.09 -11.69 3.61
N GLN A 311 8.83 -11.85 4.69
CA GLN A 311 9.78 -12.94 4.85
C GLN A 311 9.08 -14.29 5.09
N LEU A 312 7.99 -14.29 5.85
CA LEU A 312 7.18 -15.49 6.07
C LEU A 312 6.72 -16.09 4.74
N ARG A 313 6.24 -15.25 3.81
CA ARG A 313 5.86 -15.66 2.46
C ARG A 313 7.01 -16.33 1.74
N GLU A 314 8.16 -15.64 1.63
CA GLU A 314 9.33 -16.12 0.91
C GLU A 314 9.87 -17.44 1.48
N VAL A 315 9.97 -17.55 2.80
CA VAL A 315 10.38 -18.77 3.50
C VAL A 315 9.40 -19.91 3.23
N SER A 316 8.11 -19.65 3.34
CA SER A 316 7.07 -20.67 3.13
C SER A 316 7.05 -21.15 1.68
N GLU A 317 7.17 -20.26 0.70
CA GLU A 317 7.25 -20.61 -0.72
C GLU A 317 8.47 -21.49 -1.01
N ARG A 318 9.63 -21.21 -0.41
CA ARG A 318 10.84 -22.04 -0.55
C ARG A 318 10.68 -23.40 0.12
N LEU A 319 10.16 -23.45 1.34
CA LEU A 319 9.87 -24.71 2.03
C LEU A 319 8.93 -25.58 1.21
N TYR A 320 7.89 -24.98 0.63
CA TYR A 320 6.94 -25.68 -0.22
C TYR A 320 7.60 -26.27 -1.47
N ILE A 321 8.44 -25.50 -2.16
CA ILE A 321 9.15 -25.94 -3.36
C ILE A 321 10.17 -27.05 -3.03
N LEU A 322 10.92 -26.92 -1.94
CA LEU A 322 11.99 -27.87 -1.59
C LEU A 322 11.46 -29.20 -1.08
N VAL A 323 10.36 -29.18 -0.33
CA VAL A 323 9.89 -30.38 0.39
C VAL A 323 8.70 -31.06 -0.30
N GLY A 324 7.90 -30.30 -1.06
CA GLY A 324 6.66 -30.83 -1.65
C GLY A 324 5.71 -31.37 -0.58
N ALA A 325 5.15 -32.55 -0.78
CA ALA A 325 4.23 -33.19 0.17
C ALA A 325 4.91 -33.88 1.39
N GLY A 326 6.21 -33.64 1.60
CA GLY A 326 7.00 -34.28 2.65
C GLY A 326 6.94 -33.56 4.01
N THR A 327 7.96 -33.80 4.82
CA THR A 327 8.09 -33.18 6.14
C THR A 327 9.32 -32.26 6.15
N VAL A 328 9.07 -31.01 6.53
CA VAL A 328 10.14 -30.04 6.82
C VAL A 328 10.81 -30.47 8.13
N ASP A 329 12.05 -30.88 8.06
CA ASP A 329 12.87 -31.15 9.24
C ASP A 329 13.64 -29.89 9.68
N ARG A 330 14.39 -30.04 10.78
CA ARG A 330 15.17 -28.95 11.33
C ARG A 330 16.23 -28.43 10.35
N ALA A 331 16.92 -29.34 9.66
CA ALA A 331 18.03 -28.98 8.79
C ALA A 331 17.55 -28.14 7.60
N VAL A 332 16.43 -28.52 6.98
CA VAL A 332 15.79 -27.76 5.88
C VAL A 332 15.32 -26.39 6.38
N ALA A 333 14.72 -26.32 7.56
CA ALA A 333 14.28 -25.02 8.12
C ALA A 333 15.48 -24.08 8.38
N GLU A 334 16.57 -24.59 8.98
CA GLU A 334 17.79 -23.83 9.23
C GLU A 334 18.46 -23.39 7.93
N GLU A 335 18.51 -24.26 6.91
CA GLU A 335 19.08 -23.92 5.59
C GLU A 335 18.30 -22.77 4.91
N VAL A 336 16.98 -22.85 4.87
CA VAL A 336 16.13 -21.83 4.24
C VAL A 336 16.25 -20.49 4.98
N LEU A 337 16.27 -20.50 6.31
CA LEU A 337 16.44 -19.28 7.11
C LEU A 337 17.84 -18.67 6.95
N ALA A 338 18.89 -19.51 6.87
CA ALA A 338 20.25 -19.03 6.64
C ALA A 338 20.41 -18.37 5.26
N GLN A 339 19.72 -18.88 4.24
CA GLN A 339 19.71 -18.24 2.91
C GLN A 339 19.09 -16.85 2.94
N GLU A 340 18.07 -16.62 3.76
CA GLU A 340 17.48 -15.30 3.95
C GLU A 340 18.49 -14.28 4.51
N ASP A 341 19.31 -14.69 5.44
CA ASP A 341 20.35 -13.81 6.02
C ASP A 341 21.47 -13.50 5.00
N VAL A 342 21.82 -14.45 4.14
CA VAL A 342 22.78 -14.25 3.05
C VAL A 342 22.22 -13.32 1.96
N ILE A 343 20.96 -13.47 1.57
CA ILE A 343 20.31 -12.60 0.59
C ILE A 343 20.31 -11.15 1.07
N LYS A 344 20.07 -10.91 2.36
CA LYS A 344 20.21 -9.57 2.94
C LYS A 344 21.59 -8.98 2.73
N THR A 345 22.63 -9.77 3.02
CA THR A 345 24.01 -9.31 2.86
C THR A 345 24.36 -9.08 1.39
N ALA A 346 23.83 -9.90 0.48
CA ALA A 346 24.08 -9.79 -0.95
C ALA A 346 23.25 -8.73 -1.67
N THR A 347 21.97 -8.55 -1.27
CA THR A 347 21.06 -7.60 -1.93
C THR A 347 21.33 -6.15 -1.52
N PHE A 348 21.82 -5.94 -0.32
CA PHE A 348 22.13 -4.59 0.14
C PHE A 348 23.61 -4.25 0.06
N GLY A 349 24.52 -5.20 -0.28
CA GLY A 349 25.95 -4.90 -0.55
C GLY A 349 26.60 -3.82 0.33
N ALA A 350 25.83 -3.26 1.23
CA ALA A 350 26.30 -2.32 2.21
C ALA A 350 26.83 -3.14 3.39
N PRO A 351 28.06 -2.93 3.84
CA PRO A 351 28.42 -3.30 5.18
C PRO A 351 27.31 -2.78 6.06
N THR A 352 26.74 -3.64 6.90
CA THR A 352 25.87 -3.21 8.00
C THR A 352 26.55 -1.99 8.61
N LEU A 353 25.98 -0.83 8.36
CA LEU A 353 26.33 0.40 9.05
C LEU A 353 25.91 0.18 10.51
N GLU A 354 26.63 -0.71 11.20
CA GLU A 354 26.62 -0.75 12.65
C GLU A 354 27.26 0.56 13.09
N SER A 355 26.48 1.54 13.13
CA SER A 355 26.58 2.71 13.98
C SER A 355 26.27 4.01 13.21
N ASP A 356 25.59 4.89 13.89
CA ASP A 356 25.46 6.33 13.66
C ASP A 356 26.81 7.04 13.33
N LEU A 357 27.94 6.37 13.51
CA LEU A 357 29.31 6.82 13.21
C LEU A 357 29.57 7.08 11.71
N TYR A 358 28.88 6.39 10.78
CA TYR A 358 29.04 6.68 9.35
C TYR A 358 28.34 7.95 8.89
N ILE A 359 27.24 8.34 9.55
CA ILE A 359 26.48 9.55 9.22
C ILE A 359 27.21 10.79 9.75
N LEU A 360 27.99 10.66 10.80
CA LEU A 360 28.73 11.75 11.46
C LEU A 360 30.20 11.85 11.03
N ARG A 361 30.60 11.18 9.95
CA ARG A 361 31.97 11.23 9.42
C ARG A 361 32.10 12.30 8.32
N PRO A 362 33.28 12.88 8.12
CA PRO A 362 33.55 13.71 6.98
C PRO A 362 33.25 13.00 5.66
N LEU A 363 32.59 13.66 4.71
CA LEU A 363 32.24 13.08 3.42
C LEU A 363 33.44 12.46 2.68
N ALA A 364 34.60 13.10 2.80
CA ALA A 364 35.83 12.60 2.19
C ALA A 364 36.28 11.22 2.69
N ASP A 365 36.01 10.90 3.95
CA ASP A 365 36.31 9.57 4.51
C ASP A 365 35.33 8.52 3.99
N THR A 366 34.06 8.88 3.85
CA THR A 366 33.04 8.02 3.26
C THR A 366 33.31 7.74 1.77
N GLU A 367 33.69 8.77 1.00
CA GLU A 367 34.10 8.62 -0.40
C GLU A 367 35.30 7.68 -0.57
N ARG A 368 36.23 7.75 0.35
CA ARG A 368 37.43 6.88 0.36
C ARG A 368 37.05 5.41 0.62
N ASP A 369 36.28 5.17 1.66
CA ASP A 369 35.85 3.81 2.03
C ASP A 369 35.04 3.16 0.89
N ILE A 370 34.15 3.92 0.25
CA ILE A 370 33.41 3.46 -0.92
C ILE A 370 34.38 3.14 -2.09
N ALA A 371 35.39 3.96 -2.32
CA ALA A 371 36.36 3.73 -3.37
C ALA A 371 37.17 2.44 -3.14
N HIS A 372 37.60 2.17 -1.91
CA HIS A 372 38.28 0.92 -1.53
C HIS A 372 37.36 -0.29 -1.72
N LEU A 373 36.15 -0.24 -1.21
CA LEU A 373 35.16 -1.30 -1.34
C LEU A 373 34.88 -1.69 -2.80
N VAL A 374 34.70 -0.70 -3.68
CA VAL A 374 34.44 -0.96 -5.09
C VAL A 374 35.66 -1.55 -5.81
N VAL A 375 36.87 -1.09 -5.46
CA VAL A 375 38.09 -1.65 -6.02
C VAL A 375 38.30 -3.10 -5.57
N ASP A 376 38.06 -3.40 -4.30
CA ASP A 376 38.19 -4.77 -3.76
C ASP A 376 37.12 -5.69 -4.38
N HIS A 377 35.90 -5.24 -4.51
CA HIS A 377 34.80 -6.00 -5.16
C HIS A 377 35.14 -6.31 -6.64
N LEU A 378 35.85 -5.43 -7.31
CA LEU A 378 36.28 -5.58 -8.70
C LEU A 378 37.70 -6.22 -8.80
N HIS A 379 38.13 -6.90 -7.74
CA HIS A 379 39.43 -7.63 -7.70
C HIS A 379 40.61 -6.76 -8.13
N GLY A 380 40.64 -5.50 -7.70
CA GLY A 380 41.73 -4.56 -7.99
C GLY A 380 41.65 -3.86 -9.34
N ASN A 381 40.57 -4.05 -10.12
CA ASN A 381 40.40 -3.41 -11.42
C ASN A 381 40.00 -1.93 -11.29
N ARG A 382 41.02 -1.07 -11.09
CA ARG A 382 40.82 0.38 -10.87
C ARG A 382 40.19 1.10 -12.04
N THR A 383 40.37 0.62 -13.27
CA THR A 383 39.74 1.21 -14.45
C THR A 383 38.22 1.07 -14.39
N ARG A 384 37.77 -0.17 -14.12
CA ARG A 384 36.36 -0.48 -14.02
C ARG A 384 35.72 0.12 -12.75
N ALA A 385 36.49 0.23 -11.67
CA ALA A 385 36.04 0.89 -10.44
C ALA A 385 35.77 2.39 -10.67
N ALA A 386 36.63 3.09 -11.40
CA ALA A 386 36.39 4.49 -11.77
C ALA A 386 35.14 4.68 -12.63
N GLU A 387 34.90 3.77 -13.57
CA GLU A 387 33.68 3.76 -14.41
C GLU A 387 32.42 3.54 -13.58
N VAL A 388 32.42 2.55 -12.68
CA VAL A 388 31.28 2.23 -11.79
C VAL A 388 30.97 3.38 -10.84
N LEU A 389 32.00 4.04 -10.31
CA LEU A 389 31.85 5.20 -9.41
C LEU A 389 31.53 6.51 -10.15
N GLY A 390 31.55 6.53 -11.48
CA GLY A 390 31.33 7.73 -12.27
C GLY A 390 32.39 8.83 -12.08
N ILE A 391 33.61 8.45 -11.66
CA ILE A 391 34.72 9.38 -11.39
C ILE A 391 35.91 9.13 -12.33
N SER A 392 36.79 10.14 -12.42
CA SER A 392 38.03 9.97 -13.21
C SER A 392 39.01 9.01 -12.52
N ARG A 393 39.84 8.32 -13.31
CA ARG A 393 40.94 7.47 -12.75
C ARG A 393 41.86 8.24 -11.82
N THR A 394 42.10 9.51 -12.10
CA THR A 394 42.94 10.39 -11.27
C THR A 394 42.23 10.68 -9.93
N THR A 395 40.93 10.87 -9.92
CA THR A 395 40.12 11.07 -8.70
C THR A 395 40.15 9.80 -7.86
N LEU A 396 39.93 8.63 -8.47
CA LEU A 396 39.99 7.34 -7.78
C LEU A 396 41.37 7.10 -7.18
N TRP A 397 42.44 7.37 -7.95
CA TRP A 397 43.81 7.22 -7.46
C TRP A 397 44.11 8.10 -6.25
N ARG A 398 43.58 9.36 -6.23
CA ARG A 398 43.73 10.28 -5.10
C ARG A 398 43.01 9.76 -3.86
N LEU A 399 41.80 9.23 -4.01
CA LEU A 399 41.03 8.65 -2.91
C LEU A 399 41.73 7.44 -2.27
N LEU A 400 42.40 6.63 -3.09
CA LEU A 400 43.10 5.42 -2.64
C LEU A 400 44.52 5.71 -2.08
N LYS A 401 45.09 6.91 -2.27
CA LYS A 401 46.47 7.23 -1.91
C LYS A 401 46.66 7.79 -0.49
N ASP A 402 45.61 8.27 0.14
CA ASP A 402 45.70 8.96 1.44
C ASP A 402 45.83 8.02 2.65
N ASP A 403 46.02 6.70 2.45
CA ASP A 403 46.24 5.71 3.51
C ASP A 403 47.68 5.61 4.03
N ASP A 404 48.62 6.37 3.48
CA ASP A 404 50.03 6.37 3.89
C ASP A 404 50.43 7.51 4.83
N ARG A 405 49.48 8.00 5.64
CA ARG A 405 49.79 8.99 6.71
C ARG A 405 49.24 8.64 8.06
#